data_8165d004343f50cffcaf13520d988511
#
_entry.id   8165d004343f50cffcaf13520d988511
#
_cell.length_a   1.000
_cell.length_b   1.000
_cell.length_c   1.000
_cell.angle_alpha   90.00
_cell.angle_beta   90.00
_cell.angle_gamma   90.00
#
_symmetry.space_group_name_H-M   'P 1'
#
loop_
_entity.id
_entity.type
_entity.pdbx_description
1 polymer ?
#
loop_
_entity_poly.entity_id
_entity_poly.type
_entity_poly.pdbx_seq_one_letter_code
_entity_poly.pdbx_strand_id
1 'polypeptide(L)'
;RTYPCEIHLVHWNSTKYSDPKQSQTKSKDGLAVIGVFVEVGSKPHPVLSIIDSLVPTIPYKGDKKSVQNAHLDLNQLVPDRHSPNYWFYLGSLTTPPYNESVLWHLMKTPITASENQIAEFRKLYEKESSNESNHRVNENYRDVQDLHGRPILDIDSN
;
A
#
# COMPACT_ATOMS: atom_id res chain seq x y z
N ARG A 1 -8.58 -11.87 -10.34
CA ARG A 1 -9.07 -11.94 -8.96
C ARG A 1 -9.08 -10.54 -8.37
N THR A 2 -10.10 -10.18 -7.61
CA THR A 2 -10.21 -8.92 -6.88
C THR A 2 -9.96 -9.16 -5.39
N TYR A 3 -9.28 -8.24 -4.75
CA TYR A 3 -9.01 -8.26 -3.31
C TYR A 3 -9.68 -7.07 -2.62
N PRO A 4 -10.12 -7.20 -1.36
CA PRO A 4 -10.78 -6.11 -0.64
C PRO A 4 -9.84 -4.96 -0.27
N CYS A 5 -8.53 -5.22 -0.23
CA CYS A 5 -7.51 -4.23 0.10
C CYS A 5 -6.15 -4.63 -0.48
N GLU A 6 -5.30 -3.63 -0.72
CA GLU A 6 -3.89 -3.77 -1.06
C GLU A 6 -3.06 -2.80 -0.21
N ILE A 7 -1.95 -3.27 0.33
CA ILE A 7 -1.02 -2.50 1.15
C ILE A 7 0.25 -2.23 0.35
N HIS A 8 0.72 -0.99 0.39
CA HIS A 8 1.95 -0.57 -0.26
C HIS A 8 3.01 -0.17 0.76
N LEU A 9 4.14 -0.88 0.77
CA LEU A 9 5.33 -0.50 1.52
C LEU A 9 6.27 0.26 0.57
N VAL A 10 6.23 1.57 0.68
CA VAL A 10 6.92 2.48 -0.25
C VAL A 10 8.32 2.79 0.25
N HIS A 11 9.33 2.55 -0.58
CA HIS A 11 10.74 2.86 -0.35
C HIS A 11 11.23 3.84 -1.42
N TRP A 12 12.14 4.72 -1.04
CA TRP A 12 12.76 5.65 -1.98
C TRP A 12 14.28 5.44 -2.08
N ASN A 13 14.85 5.74 -3.22
CA ASN A 13 16.27 5.55 -3.48
C ASN A 13 17.10 6.67 -2.84
N SER A 14 17.45 6.51 -1.56
CA SER A 14 18.21 7.49 -0.78
C SER A 14 19.69 7.59 -1.17
N THR A 15 20.22 6.64 -1.92
CA THR A 15 21.60 6.71 -2.44
C THR A 15 21.71 7.62 -3.65
N LYS A 16 20.61 7.78 -4.40
CA LYS A 16 20.56 8.56 -5.64
C LYS A 16 19.89 9.92 -5.47
N TYR A 17 18.98 10.04 -4.54
CA TYR A 17 18.20 11.25 -4.29
C TYR A 17 18.29 11.68 -2.82
N SER A 18 18.35 12.97 -2.57
CA SER A 18 18.38 13.56 -1.22
C SER A 18 16.97 13.75 -0.61
N ASP A 19 15.92 13.61 -1.42
CA ASP A 19 14.53 13.91 -1.05
C ASP A 19 13.59 12.89 -1.73
N PRO A 20 12.63 12.31 -0.97
CA PRO A 20 11.62 11.40 -1.52
C PRO A 20 10.81 11.99 -2.68
N LYS A 21 10.55 13.31 -2.69
CA LYS A 21 9.83 13.97 -3.79
C LYS A 21 10.61 13.95 -5.10
N GLN A 22 11.93 14.09 -5.02
CA GLN A 22 12.79 13.99 -6.21
C GLN A 22 12.82 12.57 -6.77
N SER A 23 12.80 11.56 -5.90
CA SER A 23 12.79 10.16 -6.32
C SER A 23 11.54 9.79 -7.10
N GLN A 24 10.42 10.44 -6.82
CA GLN A 24 9.15 10.21 -7.52
C GLN A 24 9.12 10.77 -8.94
N THR A 25 9.93 11.77 -9.27
CA THR A 25 9.78 12.56 -10.50
C THR A 25 10.92 12.40 -11.50
N LYS A 26 12.11 11.97 -11.06
CA LYS A 26 13.34 12.12 -11.86
C LYS A 26 13.81 10.85 -12.59
N SER A 27 13.33 9.66 -12.22
CA SER A 27 13.79 8.44 -12.89
C SER A 27 12.85 7.25 -12.66
N LYS A 28 13.02 6.22 -13.52
CA LYS A 28 12.25 4.98 -13.46
C LYS A 28 12.57 4.09 -12.24
N ASP A 29 13.64 4.37 -11.50
CA ASP A 29 14.14 3.63 -10.34
C ASP A 29 14.14 4.46 -9.05
N GLY A 30 13.33 5.51 -9.01
CA GLY A 30 13.27 6.39 -7.85
C GLY A 30 12.63 5.75 -6.63
N LEU A 31 11.65 4.89 -6.85
CA LEU A 31 10.89 4.20 -5.81
C LEU A 31 10.96 2.69 -6.00
N ALA A 32 10.95 1.95 -4.89
CA ALA A 32 10.62 0.53 -4.85
C ALA A 32 9.41 0.34 -3.94
N VAL A 33 8.41 -0.39 -4.43
CA VAL A 33 7.17 -0.62 -3.68
C VAL A 33 6.92 -2.12 -3.57
N ILE A 34 6.72 -2.59 -2.34
CA ILE A 34 6.20 -3.93 -2.09
C ILE A 34 4.69 -3.81 -1.97
N GLY A 35 3.98 -4.40 -2.93
CA GLY A 35 2.52 -4.51 -2.92
C GLY A 35 2.10 -5.84 -2.31
N VAL A 36 1.17 -5.79 -1.36
CA VAL A 36 0.66 -6.97 -0.67
C VAL A 36 -0.86 -6.96 -0.71
N PHE A 37 -1.45 -7.97 -1.31
CA PHE A 37 -2.89 -8.16 -1.29
C PHE A 37 -3.36 -8.62 0.07
N VAL A 38 -4.56 -8.21 0.44
CA VAL A 38 -5.22 -8.60 1.68
C VAL A 38 -6.48 -9.39 1.37
N GLU A 39 -6.63 -10.57 1.97
CA GLU A 39 -7.86 -11.36 1.92
C GLU A 39 -8.62 -11.28 3.24
N VAL A 40 -9.92 -11.51 3.19
CA VAL A 40 -10.72 -11.68 4.41
C VAL A 40 -10.39 -13.03 5.05
N GLY A 41 -9.99 -12.99 6.30
CA GLY A 41 -9.72 -14.17 7.13
C GLY A 41 -10.54 -14.15 8.41
N SER A 42 -10.51 -15.26 9.13
CA SER A 42 -11.26 -15.43 10.39
C SER A 42 -10.62 -14.75 11.60
N LYS A 43 -9.35 -14.38 11.51
CA LYS A 43 -8.58 -13.77 12.61
C LYS A 43 -8.08 -12.39 12.22
N PRO A 44 -8.00 -11.45 13.18
CA PRO A 44 -7.38 -10.16 12.94
C PRO A 44 -5.87 -10.30 12.70
N HIS A 45 -5.36 -9.48 11.79
CA HIS A 45 -3.92 -9.36 11.54
C HIS A 45 -3.28 -8.48 12.64
N PRO A 46 -2.20 -8.92 13.29
CA PRO A 46 -1.63 -8.20 14.45
C PRO A 46 -1.23 -6.76 14.16
N VAL A 47 -0.52 -6.52 13.06
CA VAL A 47 -0.08 -5.16 12.66
C VAL A 47 -1.26 -4.28 12.30
N LEU A 48 -2.24 -4.80 11.58
CA LEU A 48 -3.45 -4.03 11.23
C LEU A 48 -4.27 -3.69 12.47
N SER A 49 -4.28 -4.52 13.52
CA SER A 49 -4.96 -4.19 14.78
C SER A 49 -4.41 -2.93 15.45
N ILE A 50 -3.10 -2.69 15.32
CA ILE A 50 -2.48 -1.45 15.81
C ILE A 50 -2.99 -0.25 15.00
N ILE A 51 -3.01 -0.38 13.67
CA ILE A 51 -3.43 0.68 12.76
C ILE A 51 -4.93 0.97 12.93
N ASP A 52 -5.77 -0.07 12.98
CA ASP A 52 -7.23 0.05 13.13
C ASP A 52 -7.62 0.82 14.38
N SER A 53 -6.89 0.63 15.47
CA SER A 53 -7.15 1.36 16.71
C SER A 53 -6.97 2.88 16.57
N LEU A 54 -6.22 3.31 15.56
CA LEU A 54 -5.92 4.72 15.28
C LEU A 54 -6.87 5.34 14.25
N VAL A 55 -7.39 4.55 13.31
CA VAL A 55 -8.26 5.02 12.22
C VAL A 55 -9.41 5.91 12.72
N PRO A 56 -10.16 5.57 13.79
CA PRO A 56 -11.24 6.44 14.30
C PRO A 56 -10.76 7.81 14.78
N THR A 57 -9.47 7.98 15.06
CA THR A 57 -8.89 9.25 15.55
C THR A 57 -8.39 10.16 14.43
N ILE A 58 -8.37 9.68 13.18
CA ILE A 58 -7.90 10.38 11.99
C ILE A 58 -8.85 10.14 10.81
N PRO A 59 -10.15 10.41 10.94
CA PRO A 59 -11.14 10.03 9.94
C PRO A 59 -11.08 10.84 8.64
N TYR A 60 -10.49 12.06 8.67
CA TYR A 60 -10.51 12.97 7.52
C TYR A 60 -9.15 13.10 6.85
N LYS A 61 -9.18 13.45 5.56
CA LYS A 61 -7.97 13.79 4.81
C LYS A 61 -7.20 14.91 5.53
N GLY A 62 -5.92 14.68 5.73
CA GLY A 62 -5.02 15.63 6.41
C GLY A 62 -4.88 15.39 7.92
N ASP A 63 -5.77 14.63 8.53
CA ASP A 63 -5.63 14.24 9.94
C ASP A 63 -4.31 13.50 10.17
N LYS A 64 -3.72 13.73 11.34
CA LYS A 64 -2.45 13.14 11.76
C LYS A 64 -2.51 12.68 13.20
N LYS A 65 -1.94 11.53 13.47
CA LYS A 65 -1.78 11.01 14.83
C LYS A 65 -0.34 10.52 15.04
N SER A 66 0.34 11.11 16.01
CA SER A 66 1.62 10.58 16.49
C SER A 66 1.37 9.56 17.58
N VAL A 67 2.01 8.42 17.48
CA VAL A 67 1.92 7.34 18.48
C VAL A 67 3.30 7.13 19.07
N GLN A 68 3.45 7.42 20.36
CA GLN A 68 4.69 7.16 21.08
C GLN A 68 4.74 5.68 21.49
N ASN A 69 5.92 5.08 21.38
CA ASN A 69 6.19 3.70 21.79
C ASN A 69 5.37 2.61 21.08
N ALA A 70 4.82 2.90 19.89
CA ALA A 70 4.23 1.86 19.06
C ALA A 70 5.31 1.06 18.34
N HIS A 71 5.35 -0.23 18.60
CA HIS A 71 6.18 -1.17 17.85
C HIS A 71 5.37 -1.69 16.65
N LEU A 72 5.61 -1.11 15.47
CA LEU A 72 5.01 -1.57 14.22
C LEU A 72 6.07 -2.37 13.44
N ASP A 73 6.00 -3.69 13.50
CA ASP A 73 6.88 -4.56 12.73
C ASP A 73 6.31 -4.78 11.32
N LEU A 74 6.76 -3.96 10.37
CA LEU A 74 6.31 -4.02 8.98
C LEU A 74 6.69 -5.34 8.28
N ASN A 75 7.67 -6.09 8.80
CA ASN A 75 8.00 -7.41 8.25
C ASN A 75 6.83 -8.39 8.33
N GLN A 76 5.94 -8.21 9.28
CA GLN A 76 4.74 -9.05 9.41
C GLN A 76 3.70 -8.77 8.30
N LEU A 77 3.83 -7.67 7.58
CA LEU A 77 2.99 -7.38 6.42
C LEU A 77 3.50 -8.01 5.12
N VAL A 78 4.73 -8.56 5.12
CA VAL A 78 5.32 -9.19 3.94
C VAL A 78 5.23 -10.70 4.10
N PRO A 79 4.38 -11.39 3.32
CA PRO A 79 4.30 -12.85 3.36
C PRO A 79 5.58 -13.46 2.81
N ASP A 80 5.90 -14.68 3.26
CA ASP A 80 6.99 -15.50 2.72
C ASP A 80 8.35 -14.78 2.62
N ARG A 81 8.65 -13.87 3.55
CA ARG A 81 9.84 -13.00 3.51
C ARG A 81 11.19 -13.72 3.40
N HIS A 82 11.25 -15.00 3.79
CA HIS A 82 12.46 -15.83 3.72
C HIS A 82 12.60 -16.58 2.40
N SER A 83 11.49 -16.67 1.65
CA SER A 83 11.42 -17.30 0.34
C SER A 83 10.37 -16.53 -0.49
N PRO A 84 10.64 -15.27 -0.83
CA PRO A 84 9.63 -14.41 -1.40
C PRO A 84 9.28 -14.83 -2.83
N ASN A 85 7.98 -14.99 -3.07
CA ASN A 85 7.39 -15.20 -4.37
C ASN A 85 6.64 -13.94 -4.79
N TYR A 86 7.07 -13.29 -5.86
CA TYR A 86 6.49 -12.03 -6.30
C TYR A 86 6.60 -11.82 -7.80
N TRP A 87 5.75 -10.97 -8.33
CA TRP A 87 5.91 -10.40 -9.66
C TRP A 87 6.67 -9.08 -9.58
N PHE A 88 7.68 -8.95 -10.44
CA PHE A 88 8.46 -7.73 -10.57
C PHE A 88 8.17 -7.04 -11.89
N TYR A 89 7.91 -5.74 -11.86
CA TYR A 89 7.72 -4.95 -13.07
C TYR A 89 7.99 -3.46 -12.83
N LEU A 90 8.30 -2.75 -13.91
CA LEU A 90 8.39 -1.29 -13.93
C LEU A 90 6.98 -0.70 -14.08
N GLY A 91 6.61 0.19 -13.19
CA GLY A 91 5.30 0.80 -13.20
C GLY A 91 5.30 2.22 -12.68
N SER A 92 4.15 2.67 -12.23
CA SER A 92 3.89 4.05 -11.82
C SER A 92 3.37 4.15 -10.40
N LEU A 93 3.28 5.37 -9.90
CA LEU A 93 2.40 5.68 -8.78
C LEU A 93 0.94 5.34 -9.16
N THR A 94 0.16 4.93 -8.18
CA THR A 94 -1.28 4.63 -8.34
C THR A 94 -2.17 5.85 -8.10
N THR A 95 -1.58 6.97 -7.70
CA THR A 95 -2.24 8.26 -7.50
C THR A 95 -1.63 9.33 -8.40
N PRO A 96 -2.37 10.41 -8.76
CA PRO A 96 -1.82 11.52 -9.53
C PRO A 96 -0.53 12.08 -8.91
N PRO A 97 0.46 12.43 -9.72
CA PRO A 97 0.48 12.54 -11.18
C PRO A 97 0.85 11.26 -11.94
N TYR A 98 0.78 10.07 -11.32
CA TYR A 98 1.03 8.76 -11.92
C TYR A 98 2.43 8.57 -12.53
N ASN A 99 3.43 9.18 -11.91
CA ASN A 99 4.81 9.12 -12.38
C ASN A 99 5.31 7.67 -12.54
N GLU A 100 5.92 7.37 -13.66
CA GLU A 100 6.52 6.05 -13.98
C GLU A 100 7.90 5.92 -13.32
N SER A 101 7.94 5.88 -12.02
CA SER A 101 9.17 5.90 -11.19
C SER A 101 9.24 4.74 -10.20
N VAL A 102 8.45 3.69 -10.39
CA VAL A 102 8.25 2.65 -9.39
C VAL A 102 8.73 1.29 -9.90
N LEU A 103 9.60 0.67 -9.11
CA LEU A 103 9.94 -0.74 -9.18
C LEU A 103 8.95 -1.51 -8.31
N TRP A 104 7.99 -2.18 -8.92
CA TRP A 104 6.97 -2.95 -8.20
C TRP A 104 7.45 -4.36 -7.87
N HIS A 105 7.26 -4.75 -6.61
CA HIS A 105 7.41 -6.11 -6.11
C HIS A 105 6.04 -6.54 -5.56
N LEU A 106 5.22 -7.17 -6.38
CA LEU A 106 3.86 -7.55 -6.02
C LEU A 106 3.84 -8.97 -5.49
N MET A 107 3.60 -9.13 -4.19
CA MET A 107 3.60 -10.44 -3.53
C MET A 107 2.49 -11.32 -4.07
N LYS A 108 2.80 -12.58 -4.41
CA LYS A 108 1.82 -13.55 -4.93
C LYS A 108 0.90 -14.08 -3.84
N THR A 109 1.45 -14.25 -2.63
CA THR A 109 0.71 -14.70 -1.46
C THR A 109 0.06 -13.51 -0.77
N PRO A 110 -1.26 -13.46 -0.61
CA PRO A 110 -1.91 -12.41 0.17
C PRO A 110 -1.71 -12.65 1.68
N ILE A 111 -1.80 -11.58 2.46
CA ILE A 111 -2.01 -11.70 3.91
C ILE A 111 -3.51 -11.75 4.22
N THR A 112 -3.87 -12.15 5.42
CA THR A 112 -5.26 -12.17 5.88
C THR A 112 -5.53 -11.11 6.92
N ALA A 113 -6.71 -10.48 6.84
CA ALA A 113 -7.25 -9.57 7.85
C ALA A 113 -8.70 -9.93 8.15
N SER A 114 -9.19 -9.59 9.33
CA SER A 114 -10.61 -9.79 9.63
C SER A 114 -11.48 -8.81 8.85
N GLU A 115 -12.75 -9.17 8.59
CA GLU A 115 -13.73 -8.28 7.96
C GLU A 115 -13.85 -6.94 8.69
N ASN A 116 -13.82 -6.97 10.03
CA ASN A 116 -13.89 -5.75 10.84
C ASN A 116 -12.71 -4.82 10.59
N GLN A 117 -11.50 -5.34 10.44
CA GLN A 117 -10.32 -4.53 10.13
C GLN A 117 -10.45 -3.81 8.79
N ILE A 118 -10.88 -4.53 7.77
CA ILE A 118 -11.11 -3.94 6.45
C ILE A 118 -12.23 -2.89 6.51
N ALA A 119 -13.29 -3.16 7.28
CA ALA A 119 -14.40 -2.23 7.46
C ALA A 119 -13.99 -0.93 8.16
N GLU A 120 -12.98 -0.94 9.05
CA GLU A 120 -12.48 0.29 9.68
C GLU A 120 -11.87 1.25 8.64
N PHE A 121 -11.06 0.76 7.71
CA PHE A 121 -10.50 1.61 6.64
C PHE A 121 -11.58 2.23 5.75
N ARG A 122 -12.68 1.53 5.52
CA ARG A 122 -13.82 2.04 4.75
C ARG A 122 -14.60 3.18 5.44
N LYS A 123 -14.29 3.46 6.71
CA LYS A 123 -14.88 4.59 7.45
C LYS A 123 -14.14 5.90 7.23
N LEU A 124 -12.97 5.90 6.62
CA LEU A 124 -12.20 7.09 6.29
C LEU A 124 -12.91 7.95 5.24
N TYR A 125 -12.66 9.26 5.27
CA TYR A 125 -13.22 10.22 4.34
C TYR A 125 -12.14 10.81 3.42
N GLU A 126 -12.50 11.05 2.17
CA GLU A 126 -11.62 11.66 1.17
C GLU A 126 -11.45 13.17 1.35
N LYS A 127 -12.26 13.80 2.21
CA LYS A 127 -12.34 15.25 2.41
C LYS A 127 -11.82 15.68 3.78
N GLU A 128 -11.52 16.97 3.89
CA GLU A 128 -10.86 17.57 5.07
C GLU A 128 -11.84 17.86 6.24
N SER A 129 -13.15 17.77 6.03
CA SER A 129 -14.15 18.02 7.11
C SER A 129 -15.47 17.29 6.89
N SER A 130 -16.24 17.17 7.99
CA SER A 130 -17.58 16.55 8.00
C SER A 130 -18.67 17.36 7.28
N ASN A 131 -18.42 18.63 6.96
CA ASN A 131 -19.43 19.57 6.42
C ASN A 131 -19.67 19.40 4.91
N GLU A 132 -18.88 18.58 4.25
CA GLU A 132 -19.06 18.26 2.84
C GLU A 132 -19.65 16.85 2.69
N SER A 133 -20.57 16.67 1.74
CA SER A 133 -21.26 15.39 1.48
C SER A 133 -20.37 14.17 1.72
N ASN A 134 -20.91 13.18 2.43
CA ASN A 134 -20.24 11.96 2.94
C ASN A 134 -19.52 11.13 1.85
N HIS A 135 -18.38 11.62 1.35
CA HIS A 135 -17.51 10.81 0.50
C HIS A 135 -16.53 10.02 1.37
N ARG A 136 -16.88 8.79 1.69
CA ARG A 136 -15.97 7.83 2.30
C ARG A 136 -14.97 7.34 1.26
N VAL A 137 -13.78 7.00 1.71
CA VAL A 137 -12.79 6.34 0.87
C VAL A 137 -13.39 5.03 0.36
N ASN A 138 -13.63 4.97 -0.94
CA ASN A 138 -14.20 3.83 -1.63
C ASN A 138 -13.53 3.75 -2.99
N GLU A 139 -13.29 2.56 -3.52
CA GLU A 139 -12.75 2.35 -4.86
C GLU A 139 -11.53 3.25 -5.20
N ASN A 140 -10.60 3.42 -4.24
CA ASN A 140 -9.42 4.29 -4.38
C ASN A 140 -8.24 3.60 -5.10
N TYR A 141 -8.52 2.59 -5.90
CA TYR A 141 -7.53 1.92 -6.75
C TYR A 141 -7.45 2.58 -8.14
N ARG A 142 -6.31 2.45 -8.76
CA ARG A 142 -6.12 2.83 -10.15
C ARG A 142 -6.52 1.66 -11.05
N ASP A 143 -7.24 1.92 -12.12
CA ASP A 143 -7.54 0.91 -13.14
C ASP A 143 -6.27 0.28 -13.70
N VAL A 144 -6.38 -0.98 -14.10
CA VAL A 144 -5.30 -1.72 -14.74
C VAL A 144 -4.87 -1.00 -16.01
N GLN A 145 -3.56 -0.83 -16.17
CA GLN A 145 -2.95 -0.17 -17.33
C GLN A 145 -2.40 -1.20 -18.30
N ASP A 146 -2.43 -0.88 -19.59
CA ASP A 146 -1.81 -1.71 -20.62
C ASP A 146 -0.32 -1.92 -20.37
N LEU A 147 0.17 -3.09 -20.68
CA LEU A 147 1.60 -3.43 -20.50
C LEU A 147 2.51 -2.61 -21.42
N HIS A 148 2.05 -2.20 -22.60
CA HIS A 148 2.85 -1.50 -23.60
C HIS A 148 4.21 -2.17 -23.87
N GLY A 149 4.21 -3.51 -23.89
CA GLY A 149 5.44 -4.31 -24.08
C GLY A 149 6.36 -4.39 -22.85
N ARG A 150 5.96 -3.88 -21.69
CA ARG A 150 6.74 -4.05 -20.45
C ARG A 150 6.72 -5.51 -20.01
N PRO A 151 7.87 -6.11 -19.67
CA PRO A 151 7.87 -7.44 -19.10
C PRO A 151 7.36 -7.43 -17.65
N ILE A 152 6.67 -8.49 -17.27
CA ILE A 152 6.43 -8.85 -15.88
C ILE A 152 7.31 -10.08 -15.61
N LEU A 153 8.24 -9.94 -14.69
CA LEU A 153 9.11 -11.03 -14.28
C LEU A 153 8.45 -11.81 -13.14
N ASP A 154 8.40 -13.09 -13.30
CA ASP A 154 7.92 -14.02 -12.29
C ASP A 154 9.11 -14.49 -11.46
N ILE A 155 9.15 -14.10 -10.18
CA ILE A 155 10.25 -14.42 -9.27
C ILE A 155 9.75 -15.43 -8.26
N ASP A 156 10.29 -16.64 -8.36
CA ASP A 156 10.07 -17.71 -7.43
C ASP A 156 11.37 -18.05 -6.71
N SER A 157 11.34 -18.08 -5.39
CA SER A 157 12.45 -18.61 -4.60
C SER A 157 12.29 -20.12 -4.52
N ASN A 158 13.09 -20.84 -5.28
CA ASN A 158 13.25 -22.29 -5.16
C ASN A 158 14.09 -22.63 -3.93
#